data_f790be625fa2d33bdbb39e34c2ba885a
#
_entry.id   f790be625fa2d33bdbb39e34c2ba885a
#
_cell.length_a   1.000
_cell.length_b   1.000
_cell.length_c   1.000
_cell.angle_alpha   90.00
_cell.angle_beta   90.00
_cell.angle_gamma   90.00
#
_symmetry.space_group_name_H-M   'P 1'
#
loop_
_entity.id
_entity.type
_entity.pdbx_description
1 polymer ?
#
loop_
_entity_poly.entity_id
_entity_poly.type
_entity_poly.pdbx_seq_one_letter_code
_entity_poly.pdbx_strand_id
1 'polypeptide(L)'
;MLKTMGQKILWKCNKCNKTWDAIPNSVVGKQKTGCPYCSGRMKLSMSDVYKKINKIHKGKIICLSKKYINNISKMKWKCNKCGYTWETSYTSVSKNGCPKCSHKAKLTNSIIDERLNKIYNGKIIRIDNYTNVHKRMKFKCNICGHIFEDCVNHTIGEKRGCTFCHISNGEKIIVKWLESNNYNYKKEYTFDECKYKRKLPFDFAIFDKNYKVLFVIEYDGIQHFQPVKFSSKTTKEEMENDFNGRKLRDAIKTNFCNKNNIKLIRIKYKKQDKNFEKNIIEDLNSQINKIKWW
;
A
#
# COMPACT_ATOMS: atom_id res chain seq x y z
N MET A 1 17.86 61.38 -36.95
CA MET A 1 17.92 61.57 -35.46
C MET A 1 18.18 60.24 -34.79
N LEU A 2 19.33 60.07 -34.18
CA LEU A 2 19.63 58.85 -33.40
C LEU A 2 18.81 58.91 -32.13
N LYS A 3 17.87 57.94 -31.96
CA LYS A 3 17.10 57.79 -30.72
C LYS A 3 18.08 57.48 -29.59
N THR A 4 17.86 58.09 -28.41
CA THR A 4 18.71 57.93 -27.24
C THR A 4 18.81 56.45 -26.83
N MET A 5 19.98 56.01 -26.30
CA MET A 5 20.27 54.60 -25.95
C MET A 5 19.24 53.91 -25.02
N GLY A 6 18.38 54.69 -24.36
CA GLY A 6 17.30 54.19 -23.49
C GLY A 6 15.95 53.97 -24.17
N GLN A 7 15.78 54.31 -25.43
CA GLN A 7 14.48 54.18 -26.13
C GLN A 7 14.35 52.80 -26.76
N LYS A 8 13.19 52.15 -26.59
CA LYS A 8 12.90 50.87 -27.21
C LYS A 8 12.74 51.06 -28.73
N ILE A 9 13.33 50.14 -29.51
CA ILE A 9 13.15 50.03 -30.94
C ILE A 9 12.65 48.63 -31.29
N LEU A 10 12.00 48.51 -32.45
CA LEU A 10 11.50 47.26 -32.98
C LEU A 10 12.64 46.41 -33.56
N TRP A 11 12.83 45.20 -33.05
CA TRP A 11 13.81 44.23 -33.53
C TRP A 11 13.10 43.10 -34.30
N LYS A 12 13.73 42.57 -35.34
CA LYS A 12 13.30 41.37 -36.04
C LYS A 12 14.36 40.26 -35.92
N CYS A 13 13.96 39.07 -35.61
CA CYS A 13 14.88 37.93 -35.53
C CYS A 13 15.01 37.21 -36.85
N ASN A 14 16.20 37.10 -37.39
CA ASN A 14 16.46 36.39 -38.67
C ASN A 14 16.27 34.88 -38.54
N LYS A 15 16.30 34.30 -37.32
CA LYS A 15 16.10 32.84 -37.08
C LYS A 15 14.63 32.43 -37.02
N CYS A 16 13.77 33.25 -36.39
CA CYS A 16 12.36 32.89 -36.15
C CYS A 16 11.36 33.87 -36.76
N ASN A 17 11.84 34.92 -37.49
CA ASN A 17 11.10 35.99 -38.15
C ASN A 17 10.13 36.77 -37.23
N LYS A 18 10.20 36.60 -35.91
CA LYS A 18 9.39 37.35 -34.95
C LYS A 18 10.00 38.70 -34.62
N THR A 19 9.14 39.66 -34.29
CA THR A 19 9.52 41.02 -33.87
C THR A 19 9.26 41.24 -32.41
N TRP A 20 10.04 42.12 -31.76
CA TRP A 20 9.87 42.54 -30.39
C TRP A 20 10.49 43.93 -30.13
N ASP A 21 9.98 44.62 -29.13
CA ASP A 21 10.51 45.90 -28.69
C ASP A 21 11.55 45.70 -27.57
N ALA A 22 12.74 46.27 -27.76
CA ALA A 22 13.80 46.27 -26.77
C ALA A 22 14.73 47.47 -26.93
N ILE A 23 15.38 47.85 -25.83
CA ILE A 23 16.43 48.90 -25.90
C ILE A 23 17.70 48.32 -26.51
N PRO A 24 18.41 49.07 -27.38
CA PRO A 24 19.57 48.57 -28.07
C PRO A 24 20.64 47.97 -27.18
N ASN A 25 20.89 48.58 -26.01
CA ASN A 25 21.90 48.13 -25.06
C ASN A 25 21.60 46.72 -24.47
N SER A 26 20.33 46.31 -24.37
CA SER A 26 20.00 44.96 -23.90
C SER A 26 20.19 43.88 -24.99
N VAL A 27 20.07 44.24 -26.28
CA VAL A 27 20.17 43.30 -27.39
C VAL A 27 21.60 43.09 -27.87
N VAL A 28 22.33 44.21 -28.08
CA VAL A 28 23.68 44.19 -28.63
C VAL A 28 24.76 44.65 -27.67
N GLY A 29 24.41 45.24 -26.52
CA GLY A 29 25.32 45.65 -25.46
C GLY A 29 25.90 44.49 -24.66
N LYS A 30 26.47 44.80 -23.46
CA LYS A 30 27.11 43.80 -22.60
C LYS A 30 26.24 42.59 -22.26
N GLN A 31 24.90 42.76 -22.16
CA GLN A 31 23.99 41.68 -21.83
C GLN A 31 23.71 40.71 -22.95
N LYS A 32 23.85 41.13 -24.23
CA LYS A 32 23.62 40.32 -25.46
C LYS A 32 22.40 39.39 -25.37
N THR A 33 21.27 39.95 -24.93
CA THR A 33 20.08 39.10 -24.64
C THR A 33 19.49 38.39 -25.84
N GLY A 34 19.76 38.90 -27.06
CA GLY A 34 19.27 38.32 -28.30
C GLY A 34 17.75 38.27 -28.40
N CYS A 35 17.25 37.42 -29.31
CA CYS A 35 15.82 37.24 -29.50
C CYS A 35 15.15 36.53 -28.30
N PRO A 36 14.14 37.13 -27.66
CA PRO A 36 13.47 36.55 -26.50
C PRO A 36 12.61 35.32 -26.86
N TYR A 37 12.20 35.21 -28.12
CA TYR A 37 11.46 34.03 -28.61
C TYR A 37 12.39 32.83 -28.78
N CYS A 38 13.55 33.00 -29.36
CA CYS A 38 14.53 31.94 -29.54
C CYS A 38 15.17 31.50 -28.23
N SER A 39 15.35 32.44 -27.28
CA SER A 39 15.90 32.16 -25.95
C SER A 39 14.87 31.65 -24.95
N GLY A 40 13.59 31.55 -25.33
CA GLY A 40 12.52 31.06 -24.47
C GLY A 40 12.11 32.03 -23.35
N ARG A 41 12.57 33.28 -23.37
CA ARG A 41 12.27 34.32 -22.34
C ARG A 41 10.93 35.01 -22.50
N MET A 42 10.31 34.89 -23.69
CA MET A 42 8.98 35.49 -23.92
C MET A 42 7.93 34.83 -23.05
N LYS A 43 7.05 35.67 -22.54
CA LYS A 43 5.84 35.18 -21.85
C LYS A 43 4.99 34.35 -22.82
N LEU A 44 4.66 33.13 -22.48
CA LEU A 44 3.83 32.27 -23.29
C LEU A 44 2.41 32.85 -23.44
N SER A 45 1.84 32.71 -24.59
CA SER A 45 0.40 32.88 -24.82
C SER A 45 -0.33 31.58 -24.49
N MET A 46 -1.67 31.63 -24.32
CA MET A 46 -2.47 30.40 -24.21
C MET A 46 -2.28 29.46 -25.40
N SER A 47 -2.20 30.00 -26.60
CA SER A 47 -1.94 29.21 -27.81
C SER A 47 -0.59 28.48 -27.72
N ASP A 48 0.46 29.16 -27.21
CA ASP A 48 1.78 28.51 -27.00
C ASP A 48 1.71 27.40 -25.95
N VAL A 49 0.95 27.60 -24.86
CA VAL A 49 0.74 26.58 -23.85
C VAL A 49 0.08 25.35 -24.44
N TYR A 50 -1.00 25.50 -25.19
CA TYR A 50 -1.67 24.38 -25.88
C TYR A 50 -0.73 23.63 -26.83
N LYS A 51 -0.02 24.36 -27.71
CA LYS A 51 0.90 23.77 -28.69
C LYS A 51 2.03 23.02 -28.01
N LYS A 52 2.65 23.59 -26.95
CA LYS A 52 3.77 22.99 -26.25
C LYS A 52 3.33 21.76 -25.46
N ILE A 53 2.22 21.82 -24.72
CA ILE A 53 1.69 20.67 -23.94
C ILE A 53 1.28 19.54 -24.88
N ASN A 54 0.62 19.86 -26.00
CA ASN A 54 0.26 18.87 -27.01
C ASN A 54 1.49 18.16 -27.57
N LYS A 55 2.54 18.93 -27.91
CA LYS A 55 3.82 18.36 -28.37
C LYS A 55 4.49 17.45 -27.33
N ILE A 56 4.56 17.90 -26.07
CA ILE A 56 5.20 17.14 -24.98
C ILE A 56 4.44 15.85 -24.67
N HIS A 57 3.13 15.92 -24.53
CA HIS A 57 2.29 14.81 -24.06
C HIS A 57 1.49 14.11 -25.17
N LYS A 58 1.74 14.47 -26.47
CA LYS A 58 1.13 13.83 -27.65
C LYS A 58 -0.41 13.70 -27.51
N GLY A 59 -1.08 14.81 -27.13
CA GLY A 59 -2.54 14.87 -26.96
C GLY A 59 -3.11 14.20 -25.69
N LYS A 60 -2.28 13.57 -24.86
CA LYS A 60 -2.74 12.88 -23.64
C LYS A 60 -3.19 13.83 -22.52
N ILE A 61 -2.78 15.09 -22.56
CA ILE A 61 -3.11 16.11 -21.56
C ILE A 61 -3.63 17.36 -22.25
N ILE A 62 -4.76 17.87 -21.77
CA ILE A 62 -5.36 19.11 -22.24
C ILE A 62 -5.48 20.11 -21.09
N CYS A 63 -5.34 21.41 -21.42
CA CYS A 63 -5.57 22.49 -20.49
C CYS A 63 -7.04 22.89 -20.52
N LEU A 64 -7.68 22.95 -19.35
CA LEU A 64 -9.07 23.41 -19.19
C LEU A 64 -9.17 24.89 -18.83
N SER A 65 -8.07 25.53 -18.43
CA SER A 65 -8.06 26.96 -18.10
C SER A 65 -8.10 27.82 -19.37
N LYS A 66 -8.88 28.90 -19.30
CA LYS A 66 -9.00 29.85 -20.42
C LYS A 66 -7.90 30.93 -20.44
N LYS A 67 -7.17 31.12 -19.32
CA LYS A 67 -6.18 32.18 -19.17
C LYS A 67 -4.86 31.62 -18.64
N TYR A 68 -3.75 32.07 -19.23
CA TYR A 68 -2.39 31.81 -18.76
C TYR A 68 -1.81 33.09 -18.16
N ILE A 69 -1.30 33.03 -16.95
CA ILE A 69 -0.69 34.18 -16.26
C ILE A 69 0.84 34.08 -16.33
N ASN A 70 1.40 32.99 -15.84
CA ASN A 70 2.84 32.71 -15.84
C ASN A 70 3.10 31.19 -15.65
N ASN A 71 4.39 30.80 -15.68
CA ASN A 71 4.85 29.40 -15.59
C ASN A 71 4.52 28.70 -14.28
N ILE A 72 4.31 29.44 -13.17
CA ILE A 72 4.11 28.90 -11.82
C ILE A 72 2.64 29.01 -11.36
N SER A 73 1.82 29.84 -12.01
CA SER A 73 0.40 29.95 -11.68
C SER A 73 -0.32 28.63 -11.94
N LYS A 74 -1.19 28.24 -11.01
CA LYS A 74 -2.00 27.03 -11.14
C LYS A 74 -2.98 27.16 -12.28
N MET A 75 -3.12 26.09 -13.04
CA MET A 75 -4.02 25.91 -14.16
C MET A 75 -4.70 24.56 -14.04
N LYS A 76 -5.92 24.44 -14.57
CA LYS A 76 -6.70 23.21 -14.55
C LYS A 76 -6.38 22.36 -15.79
N TRP A 77 -6.06 21.09 -15.57
CA TRP A 77 -5.66 20.12 -16.57
C TRP A 77 -6.56 18.90 -16.56
N LYS A 78 -6.68 18.20 -17.68
CA LYS A 78 -7.38 16.92 -17.80
C LYS A 78 -6.50 15.93 -18.55
N CYS A 79 -6.46 14.71 -18.07
CA CYS A 79 -5.81 13.60 -18.76
C CYS A 79 -6.82 12.86 -19.64
N ASN A 80 -6.58 12.79 -20.93
CA ASN A 80 -7.46 12.06 -21.87
C ASN A 80 -7.35 10.55 -21.72
N LYS A 81 -6.24 10.02 -21.12
CA LYS A 81 -6.06 8.59 -20.89
C LYS A 81 -6.91 8.06 -19.72
N CYS A 82 -7.03 8.80 -18.62
CA CYS A 82 -7.68 8.32 -17.38
C CYS A 82 -8.81 9.24 -16.89
N GLY A 83 -9.16 10.29 -17.62
CA GLY A 83 -10.22 11.25 -17.27
C GLY A 83 -9.89 12.17 -16.08
N TYR A 84 -8.78 11.93 -15.36
CA TYR A 84 -8.44 12.67 -14.14
C TYR A 84 -8.21 14.16 -14.43
N THR A 85 -8.79 15.01 -13.58
CA THR A 85 -8.58 16.46 -13.62
C THR A 85 -7.82 16.90 -12.38
N TRP A 86 -6.88 17.86 -12.55
CA TRP A 86 -6.09 18.40 -11.44
C TRP A 86 -5.66 19.82 -11.70
N GLU A 87 -5.19 20.48 -10.66
CA GLU A 87 -4.62 21.81 -10.76
C GLU A 87 -3.13 21.80 -10.46
N THR A 88 -2.35 22.36 -11.35
CA THR A 88 -0.90 22.53 -11.17
C THR A 88 -0.38 23.59 -12.15
N SER A 89 0.89 24.00 -11.97
CA SER A 89 1.54 24.96 -12.88
C SER A 89 1.89 24.35 -14.22
N TYR A 90 2.04 25.21 -15.24
CA TYR A 90 2.55 24.80 -16.55
C TYR A 90 3.88 24.04 -16.45
N THR A 91 4.82 24.55 -15.64
CA THR A 91 6.13 23.92 -15.46
C THR A 91 6.01 22.50 -14.90
N SER A 92 5.11 22.32 -13.91
CA SER A 92 4.89 21.00 -13.28
C SER A 92 4.28 20.01 -14.27
N VAL A 93 3.24 20.40 -15.00
CA VAL A 93 2.58 19.49 -15.96
C VAL A 93 3.52 19.11 -17.10
N SER A 94 4.32 20.08 -17.60
CA SER A 94 5.29 19.83 -18.68
C SER A 94 6.32 18.75 -18.32
N LYS A 95 6.76 18.72 -17.03
CA LYS A 95 7.77 17.77 -16.54
C LYS A 95 7.16 16.43 -16.10
N ASN A 96 6.05 16.46 -15.39
CA ASN A 96 5.55 15.30 -14.64
C ASN A 96 4.33 14.62 -15.28
N GLY A 97 3.63 15.30 -16.18
CA GLY A 97 2.44 14.76 -16.82
C GLY A 97 1.25 14.59 -15.87
N CYS A 98 0.45 13.55 -16.09
CA CYS A 98 -0.72 13.23 -15.26
C CYS A 98 -0.29 12.53 -13.96
N PRO A 99 -0.61 13.11 -12.79
CA PRO A 99 -0.22 12.52 -11.51
C PRO A 99 -0.94 11.18 -11.22
N LYS A 100 -2.15 10.98 -11.73
CA LYS A 100 -2.88 9.70 -11.57
C LYS A 100 -2.22 8.59 -12.37
N CYS A 101 -1.88 8.85 -13.63
CA CYS A 101 -1.20 7.87 -14.49
C CYS A 101 0.22 7.52 -14.00
N SER A 102 0.91 8.48 -13.36
CA SER A 102 2.24 8.28 -12.77
C SER A 102 2.21 7.80 -11.31
N HIS A 103 1.04 7.46 -10.79
CA HIS A 103 0.81 7.04 -9.40
C HIS A 103 1.24 8.05 -8.32
N LYS A 104 1.44 9.33 -8.69
CA LYS A 104 1.83 10.43 -7.77
C LYS A 104 0.64 11.29 -7.32
N ALA A 105 -0.60 10.97 -7.74
CA ALA A 105 -1.78 11.69 -7.29
C ALA A 105 -1.98 11.50 -5.78
N LYS A 106 -2.39 12.58 -5.08
CA LYS A 106 -2.80 12.48 -3.68
C LYS A 106 -3.94 11.47 -3.58
N LEU A 107 -3.79 10.49 -2.71
CA LEU A 107 -4.80 9.47 -2.50
C LEU A 107 -6.08 10.09 -1.93
N THR A 108 -7.20 9.65 -2.47
CA THR A 108 -8.56 9.95 -2.00
C THR A 108 -9.31 8.63 -1.88
N ASN A 109 -10.46 8.63 -1.20
CA ASN A 109 -11.32 7.46 -1.10
C ASN A 109 -11.59 6.84 -2.47
N SER A 110 -11.98 7.64 -3.46
CA SER A 110 -12.28 7.18 -4.83
C SER A 110 -11.08 6.52 -5.52
N ILE A 111 -9.86 7.08 -5.37
CA ILE A 111 -8.65 6.49 -5.94
C ILE A 111 -8.30 5.16 -5.26
N ILE A 112 -8.53 5.06 -3.94
CA ILE A 112 -8.31 3.82 -3.19
C ILE A 112 -9.31 2.76 -3.64
N ASP A 113 -10.60 3.09 -3.73
CA ASP A 113 -11.65 2.17 -4.16
C ASP A 113 -11.40 1.66 -5.59
N GLU A 114 -10.98 2.53 -6.50
CA GLU A 114 -10.58 2.13 -7.86
C GLU A 114 -9.38 1.16 -7.86
N ARG A 115 -8.36 1.43 -7.03
CA ARG A 115 -7.19 0.55 -6.91
C ARG A 115 -7.54 -0.78 -6.27
N LEU A 116 -8.36 -0.79 -5.21
CA LEU A 116 -8.86 -2.01 -4.58
C LEU A 116 -9.63 -2.86 -5.59
N ASN A 117 -10.53 -2.24 -6.36
CA ASN A 117 -11.28 -2.96 -7.38
C ASN A 117 -10.37 -3.55 -8.47
N LYS A 118 -9.36 -2.80 -8.91
CA LYS A 118 -8.39 -3.28 -9.90
C LYS A 118 -7.57 -4.46 -9.40
N ILE A 119 -7.19 -4.49 -8.11
CA ILE A 119 -6.34 -5.54 -7.52
C ILE A 119 -7.18 -6.75 -7.12
N TYR A 120 -8.32 -6.53 -6.48
CA TYR A 120 -9.11 -7.57 -5.83
C TYR A 120 -10.44 -7.88 -6.52
N ASN A 121 -10.80 -7.16 -7.60
CA ASN A 121 -12.04 -7.35 -8.36
C ASN A 121 -13.28 -7.44 -7.46
N GLY A 122 -13.47 -6.44 -6.58
CA GLY A 122 -14.57 -6.37 -5.63
C GLY A 122 -14.48 -7.30 -4.41
N LYS A 123 -13.45 -8.17 -4.33
CA LYS A 123 -13.27 -9.10 -3.19
C LYS A 123 -12.93 -8.39 -1.88
N ILE A 124 -12.31 -7.22 -1.94
CA ILE A 124 -11.99 -6.39 -0.77
C ILE A 124 -12.49 -4.97 -1.02
N ILE A 125 -13.23 -4.44 -0.07
CA ILE A 125 -13.75 -3.08 -0.08
C ILE A 125 -13.31 -2.33 1.17
N ARG A 126 -13.15 -1.02 1.05
CA ARG A 126 -12.90 -0.12 2.16
C ARG A 126 -14.19 0.18 2.91
N ILE A 127 -14.15 0.25 4.24
CA ILE A 127 -15.26 0.66 5.11
C ILE A 127 -15.01 2.09 5.62
N ASP A 128 -13.82 2.36 6.16
CA ASP A 128 -13.48 3.64 6.74
C ASP A 128 -13.03 4.67 5.71
N ASN A 129 -13.10 5.96 6.08
CA ASN A 129 -12.54 7.04 5.28
C ASN A 129 -11.01 7.07 5.37
N TYR A 130 -10.39 7.27 4.22
CA TYR A 130 -8.95 7.40 4.11
C TYR A 130 -8.44 8.70 4.75
N THR A 131 -7.36 8.62 5.50
CA THR A 131 -6.67 9.77 6.09
C THR A 131 -5.22 9.87 5.61
N ASN A 132 -4.42 8.81 5.78
CA ASN A 132 -3.05 8.72 5.25
C ASN A 132 -2.66 7.24 5.02
N VAL A 133 -1.54 7.00 4.30
CA VAL A 133 -1.11 5.66 3.85
C VAL A 133 -0.69 4.72 4.98
N HIS A 134 -0.29 5.24 6.13
CA HIS A 134 0.22 4.47 7.27
C HIS A 134 -0.84 4.26 8.35
N LYS A 135 -1.92 5.06 8.36
CA LYS A 135 -3.01 4.89 9.33
C LYS A 135 -3.79 3.63 9.01
N ARG A 136 -4.02 2.79 10.03
CA ARG A 136 -4.89 1.62 9.90
C ARG A 136 -6.32 2.06 9.67
N MET A 137 -7.02 1.33 8.85
CA MET A 137 -8.42 1.52 8.49
C MET A 137 -9.07 0.16 8.24
N LYS A 138 -10.39 0.12 8.31
CA LYS A 138 -11.16 -1.11 8.17
C LYS A 138 -11.45 -1.42 6.70
N PHE A 139 -11.23 -2.68 6.35
CA PHE A 139 -11.60 -3.28 5.08
C PHE A 139 -12.53 -4.46 5.33
N LYS A 140 -13.43 -4.74 4.38
CA LYS A 140 -14.28 -5.92 4.39
C LYS A 140 -13.89 -6.85 3.25
N CYS A 141 -13.76 -8.12 3.56
CA CYS A 141 -13.60 -9.17 2.57
C CYS A 141 -14.98 -9.71 2.16
N ASN A 142 -15.35 -9.55 0.90
CA ASN A 142 -16.62 -10.06 0.38
C ASN A 142 -16.63 -11.58 0.13
N ILE A 143 -15.44 -12.25 0.25
CA ILE A 143 -15.37 -13.72 0.13
C ILE A 143 -15.80 -14.40 1.43
N CYS A 144 -15.25 -13.94 2.57
CA CYS A 144 -15.47 -14.56 3.88
C CYS A 144 -16.27 -13.70 4.86
N GLY A 145 -16.66 -12.48 4.48
CA GLY A 145 -17.40 -11.54 5.32
C GLY A 145 -16.54 -10.83 6.38
N HIS A 146 -15.28 -11.28 6.60
CA HIS A 146 -14.43 -10.76 7.68
C HIS A 146 -14.07 -9.29 7.48
N ILE A 147 -14.16 -8.52 8.58
CA ILE A 147 -13.69 -7.14 8.65
C ILE A 147 -12.32 -7.15 9.32
N PHE A 148 -11.32 -6.60 8.64
CA PHE A 148 -9.95 -6.54 9.14
C PHE A 148 -9.39 -5.11 9.06
N GLU A 149 -8.43 -4.82 9.93
CA GLU A 149 -7.74 -3.53 9.96
C GLU A 149 -6.34 -3.66 9.36
N ASP A 150 -6.04 -2.82 8.39
CA ASP A 150 -4.70 -2.70 7.82
C ASP A 150 -4.49 -1.28 7.26
N CYS A 151 -3.27 -0.94 6.87
CA CYS A 151 -2.99 0.31 6.20
C CYS A 151 -3.05 0.16 4.67
N VAL A 152 -3.30 1.27 3.98
CA VAL A 152 -3.42 1.30 2.52
C VAL A 152 -2.16 0.77 1.82
N ASN A 153 -0.98 1.05 2.41
CA ASN A 153 0.28 0.59 1.84
C ASN A 153 0.38 -0.94 1.80
N HIS A 154 -0.01 -1.63 2.88
CA HIS A 154 0.00 -3.09 2.92
C HIS A 154 -1.08 -3.69 2.01
N THR A 155 -2.31 -3.18 2.10
CA THR A 155 -3.43 -3.74 1.33
C THR A 155 -3.26 -3.50 -0.17
N ILE A 156 -2.90 -2.29 -0.60
CA ILE A 156 -2.79 -1.94 -2.03
C ILE A 156 -1.36 -2.10 -2.56
N GLY A 157 -0.35 -1.62 -1.82
CA GLY A 157 1.06 -1.65 -2.25
C GLY A 157 1.64 -3.06 -2.22
N GLU A 158 1.52 -3.76 -1.10
CA GLU A 158 2.04 -5.11 -0.90
C GLU A 158 1.04 -6.21 -1.28
N LYS A 159 -0.21 -5.85 -1.57
CA LYS A 159 -1.30 -6.75 -1.98
C LYS A 159 -1.56 -7.87 -0.97
N ARG A 160 -1.43 -7.60 0.33
CA ARG A 160 -1.58 -8.62 1.38
C ARG A 160 -2.97 -9.27 1.42
N GLY A 161 -4.01 -8.56 1.00
CA GLY A 161 -5.36 -9.10 0.97
C GLY A 161 -5.97 -9.32 2.36
N CYS A 162 -6.98 -10.19 2.42
CA CYS A 162 -7.65 -10.54 3.67
C CYS A 162 -6.83 -11.56 4.45
N THR A 163 -6.37 -11.19 5.64
CA THR A 163 -5.58 -12.07 6.51
C THR A 163 -6.36 -13.33 6.91
N PHE A 164 -7.68 -13.23 7.06
CA PHE A 164 -8.52 -14.39 7.40
C PHE A 164 -8.63 -15.41 6.25
N CYS A 165 -8.62 -14.97 5.00
CA CYS A 165 -8.65 -15.89 3.87
C CYS A 165 -7.36 -16.70 3.72
N HIS A 166 -6.24 -16.18 4.22
CA HIS A 166 -4.91 -16.80 4.09
C HIS A 166 -4.55 -17.78 5.21
N ILE A 167 -5.32 -17.82 6.30
CA ILE A 167 -5.10 -18.77 7.39
C ILE A 167 -5.71 -20.13 7.08
N SER A 168 -5.23 -21.17 7.75
CA SER A 168 -5.74 -22.52 7.60
C SER A 168 -7.22 -22.63 8.02
N ASN A 169 -7.91 -23.68 7.54
CA ASN A 169 -9.31 -23.90 7.92
C ASN A 169 -9.46 -24.15 9.42
N GLY A 170 -8.48 -24.79 10.06
CA GLY A 170 -8.49 -24.99 11.52
C GLY A 170 -8.36 -23.66 12.28
N GLU A 171 -7.45 -22.78 11.87
CA GLU A 171 -7.33 -21.45 12.48
C GLU A 171 -8.60 -20.60 12.27
N LYS A 172 -9.29 -20.73 11.12
CA LYS A 172 -10.58 -20.04 10.90
C LYS A 172 -11.65 -20.44 11.90
N ILE A 173 -11.69 -21.71 12.26
CA ILE A 173 -12.62 -22.23 13.28
C ILE A 173 -12.25 -21.65 14.65
N ILE A 174 -10.96 -21.65 15.00
CA ILE A 174 -10.47 -21.08 16.25
C ILE A 174 -10.82 -19.58 16.35
N VAL A 175 -10.61 -18.80 15.27
CA VAL A 175 -10.99 -17.37 15.24
C VAL A 175 -12.48 -17.19 15.50
N LYS A 176 -13.34 -17.92 14.77
CA LYS A 176 -14.80 -17.83 14.96
C LYS A 176 -15.20 -18.18 16.40
N TRP A 177 -14.59 -19.22 16.96
CA TRP A 177 -14.84 -19.63 18.34
C TRP A 177 -14.41 -18.55 19.34
N LEU A 178 -13.22 -17.95 19.19
CA LEU A 178 -12.73 -16.85 20.02
C LEU A 178 -13.67 -15.63 19.98
N GLU A 179 -14.12 -15.25 18.78
CA GLU A 179 -15.03 -14.13 18.56
C GLU A 179 -16.42 -14.41 19.18
N SER A 180 -16.96 -15.62 19.00
CA SER A 180 -18.27 -16.01 19.57
C SER A 180 -18.27 -16.04 21.10
N ASN A 181 -17.11 -16.28 21.72
CA ASN A 181 -16.94 -16.30 23.17
C ASN A 181 -16.39 -14.98 23.74
N ASN A 182 -16.32 -13.91 22.92
CA ASN A 182 -15.86 -12.57 23.28
C ASN A 182 -14.44 -12.54 23.89
N TYR A 183 -13.54 -13.43 23.48
CA TYR A 183 -12.15 -13.40 23.90
C TYR A 183 -11.40 -12.23 23.25
N ASN A 184 -10.58 -11.52 24.06
CA ASN A 184 -9.62 -10.56 23.54
C ASN A 184 -8.36 -11.32 23.11
N TYR A 185 -8.00 -11.28 21.82
CA TYR A 185 -6.88 -12.06 21.30
C TYR A 185 -6.03 -11.28 20.28
N LYS A 186 -4.79 -11.71 20.10
CA LYS A 186 -3.91 -11.30 19.00
C LYS A 186 -3.39 -12.53 18.26
N LYS A 187 -3.32 -12.42 16.94
CA LYS A 187 -2.72 -13.44 16.07
C LYS A 187 -1.22 -13.21 15.91
N GLU A 188 -0.50 -14.28 15.59
CA GLU A 188 0.95 -14.23 15.34
C GLU A 188 1.71 -13.50 16.46
N TYR A 189 1.33 -13.75 17.70
CA TYR A 189 1.87 -13.05 18.85
C TYR A 189 3.26 -13.58 19.21
N THR A 190 4.21 -12.68 19.47
CA THR A 190 5.58 -13.04 19.85
C THR A 190 5.95 -12.52 21.22
N PHE A 191 6.69 -13.33 21.98
CA PHE A 191 7.38 -12.90 23.20
C PHE A 191 8.86 -12.65 22.87
N ASP A 192 9.49 -11.69 23.56
CA ASP A 192 10.87 -11.29 23.30
C ASP A 192 11.87 -12.40 23.62
N GLU A 193 11.58 -13.19 24.63
CA GLU A 193 12.42 -14.28 25.11
C GLU A 193 12.17 -15.62 24.37
N CYS A 194 11.00 -15.76 23.68
CA CYS A 194 10.68 -16.95 22.91
C CYS A 194 11.27 -16.87 21.50
N LYS A 195 12.51 -17.26 21.35
CA LYS A 195 13.25 -17.14 20.06
C LYS A 195 14.12 -18.37 19.77
N TYR A 196 14.31 -18.64 18.48
CA TYR A 196 15.36 -19.53 17.94
C TYR A 196 16.39 -18.66 17.19
N LYS A 197 16.29 -18.47 15.88
CA LYS A 197 17.05 -17.45 15.12
C LYS A 197 16.32 -16.10 15.10
N ARG A 198 15.00 -16.14 15.20
CA ARG A 198 14.07 -14.99 15.29
C ARG A 198 13.03 -15.31 16.36
N LYS A 199 12.27 -14.30 16.79
CA LYS A 199 11.12 -14.49 17.69
C LYS A 199 10.15 -15.50 17.06
N LEU A 200 9.64 -16.42 17.86
CA LEU A 200 8.71 -17.46 17.42
C LEU A 200 7.27 -16.96 17.65
N PRO A 201 6.45 -16.80 16.58
CA PRO A 201 5.06 -16.41 16.74
C PRO A 201 4.21 -17.57 17.25
N PHE A 202 3.26 -17.28 18.14
CA PHE A 202 2.16 -18.15 18.51
C PHE A 202 0.95 -17.79 17.65
N ASP A 203 0.19 -18.79 17.18
CA ASP A 203 -0.95 -18.54 16.30
C ASP A 203 -1.95 -17.58 16.94
N PHE A 204 -2.26 -17.78 18.25
CA PHE A 204 -3.12 -16.89 19.02
C PHE A 204 -2.59 -16.71 20.44
N ALA A 205 -2.58 -15.47 20.93
CA ALA A 205 -2.44 -15.16 22.35
C ALA A 205 -3.73 -14.51 22.85
N ILE A 206 -4.25 -15.01 23.98
CA ILE A 206 -5.50 -14.55 24.58
C ILE A 206 -5.19 -13.72 25.81
N PHE A 207 -5.89 -12.61 25.98
CA PHE A 207 -5.59 -11.58 26.96
C PHE A 207 -6.77 -11.35 27.90
N ASP A 208 -6.45 -11.00 29.14
CA ASP A 208 -7.43 -10.45 30.09
C ASP A 208 -7.76 -8.97 29.77
N LYS A 209 -8.60 -8.37 30.62
CA LYS A 209 -9.00 -6.95 30.50
C LYS A 209 -7.82 -5.98 30.71
N ASN A 210 -6.75 -6.42 31.37
CA ASN A 210 -5.54 -5.66 31.64
C ASN A 210 -4.43 -5.92 30.62
N TYR A 211 -4.74 -6.58 29.49
CA TYR A 211 -3.79 -6.99 28.46
C TYR A 211 -2.68 -7.94 28.92
N LYS A 212 -2.89 -8.67 30.04
CA LYS A 212 -2.03 -9.77 30.45
C LYS A 212 -2.40 -11.03 29.67
N VAL A 213 -1.39 -11.79 29.20
CA VAL A 213 -1.62 -13.06 28.50
C VAL A 213 -2.19 -14.09 29.45
N LEU A 214 -3.37 -14.62 29.15
CA LEU A 214 -4.02 -15.70 29.89
C LEU A 214 -3.51 -17.07 29.44
N PHE A 215 -3.52 -17.30 28.14
CA PHE A 215 -3.03 -18.53 27.50
C PHE A 215 -2.73 -18.27 26.02
N VAL A 216 -2.05 -19.21 25.38
CA VAL A 216 -1.77 -19.18 23.94
C VAL A 216 -2.34 -20.44 23.28
N ILE A 217 -2.71 -20.33 22.00
CA ILE A 217 -3.22 -21.44 21.18
C ILE A 217 -2.32 -21.59 19.97
N GLU A 218 -1.98 -22.85 19.66
CA GLU A 218 -1.31 -23.28 18.41
C GLU A 218 -2.22 -24.27 17.70
N TYR A 219 -2.36 -24.11 16.38
CA TYR A 219 -3.00 -25.09 15.51
C TYR A 219 -1.92 -25.88 14.78
N ASP A 220 -1.62 -27.07 15.32
CA ASP A 220 -0.60 -27.94 14.75
C ASP A 220 -1.12 -28.63 13.48
N GLY A 221 -0.83 -28.05 12.30
CA GLY A 221 -1.15 -28.63 11.01
C GLY A 221 -0.42 -29.98 10.76
N ILE A 222 -0.78 -30.68 9.69
CA ILE A 222 -0.21 -31.99 9.36
C ILE A 222 1.32 -32.00 9.30
N GLN A 223 1.93 -30.87 8.92
CA GLN A 223 3.37 -30.68 8.83
C GLN A 223 4.10 -30.74 10.19
N HIS A 224 3.39 -30.68 11.32
CA HIS A 224 3.98 -30.87 12.66
C HIS A 224 4.14 -32.34 13.03
N PHE A 225 3.48 -33.26 12.28
CA PHE A 225 3.46 -34.69 12.60
C PHE A 225 4.22 -35.54 11.58
N GLN A 226 4.42 -35.01 10.36
CA GLN A 226 5.13 -35.73 9.32
C GLN A 226 5.84 -34.77 8.33
N PRO A 227 6.92 -35.20 7.66
CA PRO A 227 7.52 -34.41 6.59
C PRO A 227 6.52 -34.19 5.46
N VAL A 228 6.39 -32.95 4.98
CA VAL A 228 5.45 -32.58 3.92
C VAL A 228 6.21 -31.92 2.77
N LYS A 229 5.88 -32.31 1.53
CA LYS A 229 6.45 -31.72 0.33
C LYS A 229 5.70 -30.43 -0.04
N PHE A 230 6.35 -29.27 0.07
CA PHE A 230 5.76 -27.98 -0.27
C PHE A 230 5.96 -27.56 -1.72
N SER A 231 6.94 -28.13 -2.42
CA SER A 231 7.24 -27.84 -3.82
C SER A 231 7.63 -29.12 -4.55
N SER A 232 7.36 -29.21 -5.86
CA SER A 232 7.82 -30.32 -6.69
C SER A 232 9.35 -30.48 -6.69
N LYS A 233 10.08 -29.41 -6.38
CA LYS A 233 11.56 -29.36 -6.35
C LYS A 233 12.16 -29.72 -5.00
N THR A 234 11.36 -29.84 -3.91
CA THR A 234 11.87 -30.13 -2.55
C THR A 234 12.39 -31.55 -2.48
N THR A 235 13.64 -31.73 -2.05
CA THR A 235 14.28 -33.04 -1.84
C THR A 235 13.78 -33.70 -0.55
N LYS A 236 14.04 -35.01 -0.40
CA LYS A 236 13.70 -35.77 0.81
C LYS A 236 14.47 -35.25 2.03
N GLU A 237 15.74 -34.92 1.85
CA GLU A 237 16.60 -34.37 2.90
C GLU A 237 16.12 -32.98 3.36
N GLU A 238 15.73 -32.11 2.43
CA GLU A 238 15.14 -30.81 2.77
C GLU A 238 13.83 -30.95 3.55
N MET A 239 12.99 -31.93 3.21
CA MET A 239 11.76 -32.23 3.93
C MET A 239 12.02 -32.67 5.38
N GLU A 240 13.01 -33.53 5.60
CA GLU A 240 13.42 -34.01 6.93
C GLU A 240 14.04 -32.89 7.76
N ASN A 241 14.89 -32.07 7.18
CA ASN A 241 15.49 -30.89 7.83
C ASN A 241 14.45 -29.87 8.26
N ASP A 242 13.48 -29.58 7.39
CA ASP A 242 12.35 -28.68 7.72
C ASP A 242 11.49 -29.24 8.85
N PHE A 243 11.21 -30.53 8.84
CA PHE A 243 10.44 -31.21 9.88
C PHE A 243 11.16 -31.17 11.25
N ASN A 244 12.45 -31.50 11.27
CA ASN A 244 13.28 -31.43 12.48
C ASN A 244 13.38 -29.99 13.01
N GLY A 245 13.53 -29.01 12.11
CA GLY A 245 13.52 -27.60 12.46
C GLY A 245 12.20 -27.13 13.08
N ARG A 246 11.03 -27.70 12.66
CA ARG A 246 9.73 -27.42 13.29
C ARG A 246 9.65 -28.02 14.68
N LYS A 247 10.00 -29.29 14.83
CA LYS A 247 10.01 -29.96 16.16
C LYS A 247 10.84 -29.17 17.17
N LEU A 248 12.01 -28.66 16.76
CA LEU A 248 12.85 -27.85 17.63
C LEU A 248 12.14 -26.53 18.05
N ARG A 249 11.51 -25.83 17.10
CA ARG A 249 10.76 -24.61 17.40
C ARG A 249 9.57 -24.89 18.32
N ASP A 250 8.86 -25.99 18.11
CA ASP A 250 7.74 -26.40 18.96
C ASP A 250 8.20 -26.73 20.40
N ALA A 251 9.35 -27.40 20.54
CA ALA A 251 9.94 -27.65 21.85
C ALA A 251 10.34 -26.35 22.56
N ILE A 252 10.94 -25.39 21.84
CA ILE A 252 11.28 -24.06 22.39
C ILE A 252 10.02 -23.34 22.89
N LYS A 253 8.94 -23.29 22.08
CA LYS A 253 7.66 -22.68 22.48
C LYS A 253 7.08 -23.34 23.74
N THR A 254 7.08 -24.67 23.77
CA THR A 254 6.56 -25.44 24.91
C THR A 254 7.37 -25.15 26.18
N ASN A 255 8.69 -25.21 26.11
CA ASN A 255 9.57 -24.94 27.26
C ASN A 255 9.44 -23.50 27.74
N PHE A 256 9.33 -22.53 26.80
CA PHE A 256 9.08 -21.13 27.15
C PHE A 256 7.77 -20.97 27.93
N CYS A 257 6.68 -21.55 27.44
CA CYS A 257 5.37 -21.49 28.09
C CYS A 257 5.42 -22.11 29.51
N ASN A 258 6.05 -23.27 29.65
CA ASN A 258 6.21 -23.95 30.96
C ASN A 258 7.01 -23.09 31.94
N LYS A 259 8.14 -22.53 31.51
CA LYS A 259 9.01 -21.67 32.34
C LYS A 259 8.31 -20.41 32.82
N ASN A 260 7.39 -19.85 32.02
CA ASN A 260 6.70 -18.59 32.31
C ASN A 260 5.27 -18.79 32.84
N ASN A 261 4.88 -20.02 33.18
CA ASN A 261 3.53 -20.37 33.63
C ASN A 261 2.42 -19.92 32.67
N ILE A 262 2.71 -19.90 31.34
CA ILE A 262 1.74 -19.58 30.30
C ILE A 262 1.12 -20.92 29.84
N LYS A 263 -0.20 -21.04 29.91
CA LYS A 263 -0.87 -22.23 29.39
C LYS A 263 -0.80 -22.26 27.88
N LEU A 264 -0.21 -23.32 27.32
CA LEU A 264 -0.17 -23.60 25.87
C LEU A 264 -1.24 -24.64 25.53
N ILE A 265 -2.19 -24.25 24.68
CA ILE A 265 -3.22 -25.11 24.10
C ILE A 265 -2.76 -25.50 22.71
N ARG A 266 -2.65 -26.81 22.43
CA ARG A 266 -2.31 -27.32 21.11
C ARG A 266 -3.48 -28.08 20.52
N ILE A 267 -4.01 -27.56 19.42
CA ILE A 267 -5.08 -28.19 18.65
C ILE A 267 -4.44 -28.93 17.49
N LYS A 268 -4.44 -30.23 17.57
CA LYS A 268 -3.85 -31.11 16.54
C LYS A 268 -4.70 -31.10 15.27
N TYR A 269 -4.03 -31.22 14.13
CA TYR A 269 -4.68 -31.45 12.84
C TYR A 269 -5.74 -32.53 12.93
N LYS A 270 -6.90 -32.24 12.37
CA LYS A 270 -8.01 -33.17 12.18
C LYS A 270 -8.29 -33.33 10.70
N LYS A 271 -8.77 -34.52 10.28
CA LYS A 271 -9.21 -34.72 8.90
C LYS A 271 -10.38 -33.78 8.60
N GLN A 272 -10.35 -33.15 7.45
CA GLN A 272 -11.40 -32.23 7.00
C GLN A 272 -12.60 -33.03 6.46
N ASP A 273 -13.44 -33.50 7.37
CA ASP A 273 -14.72 -34.17 7.11
C ASP A 273 -15.90 -33.37 7.71
N LYS A 274 -17.09 -33.95 7.69
CA LYS A 274 -18.32 -33.32 8.22
C LYS A 274 -18.25 -32.97 9.71
N ASN A 275 -17.36 -33.59 10.48
CA ASN A 275 -17.17 -33.35 11.91
C ASN A 275 -15.96 -32.43 12.21
N PHE A 276 -15.28 -31.93 11.19
CA PHE A 276 -14.03 -31.18 11.35
C PHE A 276 -14.15 -30.00 12.31
N GLU A 277 -15.17 -29.14 12.13
CA GLU A 277 -15.42 -27.98 12.99
C GLU A 277 -15.76 -28.40 14.42
N LYS A 278 -16.67 -29.37 14.57
CA LYS A 278 -17.09 -29.92 15.87
C LYS A 278 -15.90 -30.47 16.65
N ASN A 279 -15.05 -31.27 16.02
CA ASN A 279 -13.89 -31.89 16.65
C ASN A 279 -12.87 -30.86 17.17
N ILE A 280 -12.68 -29.74 16.44
CA ILE A 280 -11.79 -28.64 16.88
C ILE A 280 -12.39 -27.92 18.07
N ILE A 281 -13.68 -27.61 18.05
CA ILE A 281 -14.39 -26.91 19.12
C ILE A 281 -14.41 -27.75 20.39
N GLU A 282 -14.68 -29.05 20.31
CA GLU A 282 -14.66 -29.96 21.44
C GLU A 282 -13.26 -30.05 22.09
N ASP A 283 -12.21 -30.13 21.27
CA ASP A 283 -10.82 -30.15 21.74
C ASP A 283 -10.44 -28.83 22.44
N LEU A 284 -10.81 -27.68 21.87
CA LEU A 284 -10.65 -26.36 22.50
C LEU A 284 -11.33 -26.29 23.84
N ASN A 285 -12.63 -26.62 23.90
CA ASN A 285 -13.42 -26.57 25.14
C ASN A 285 -12.86 -27.52 26.23
N SER A 286 -12.46 -28.73 25.82
CA SER A 286 -11.87 -29.71 26.77
C SER A 286 -10.57 -29.20 27.37
N GLN A 287 -9.71 -28.53 26.58
CA GLN A 287 -8.43 -28.03 27.10
C GLN A 287 -8.59 -26.75 27.91
N ILE A 288 -9.50 -25.84 27.50
CA ILE A 288 -9.77 -24.58 28.20
C ILE A 288 -10.46 -24.82 29.55
N ASN A 289 -11.42 -25.75 29.63
CA ASN A 289 -12.09 -26.09 30.90
C ASN A 289 -11.14 -26.67 31.94
N LYS A 290 -9.96 -27.16 31.52
CA LYS A 290 -8.89 -27.61 32.44
C LYS A 290 -8.02 -26.46 32.94
N ILE A 291 -8.18 -25.24 32.43
CA ILE A 291 -7.47 -24.08 32.95
C ILE A 291 -8.17 -23.63 34.21
N LYS A 292 -7.45 -23.75 35.33
CA LYS A 292 -7.92 -23.18 36.59
C LYS A 292 -7.77 -21.66 36.49
N TRP A 293 -8.90 -20.96 36.42
CA TRP A 293 -8.94 -19.50 36.53
C TRP A 293 -8.81 -19.14 38.02
N TRP A 294 -7.67 -18.55 38.41
CA TRP A 294 -7.43 -18.00 39.74
C TRP A 294 -7.89 -16.54 39.79
#